data_efcbb15acfa2d8e1e44d3b1acb872fef
#
_entry.id   efcbb15acfa2d8e1e44d3b1acb872fef
#
_cell.length_a   1.000
_cell.length_b   1.000
_cell.length_c   1.000
_cell.angle_alpha   90.00
_cell.angle_beta   90.00
_cell.angle_gamma   90.00
#
_symmetry.space_group_name_H-M   'P 1'
#
loop_
_entity.id
_entity.type
_entity.pdbx_description
1 polymer ?
#
loop_
_entity_poly.entity_id
_entity_poly.type
_entity_poly.pdbx_seq_one_letter_code
_entity_poly.pdbx_strand_id
1 'polypeptide(L)'
;MFDLVLRRPETSATANYILMKKIIGFLTSPRFLFFYIVLSLAVPNVALCFTEHMPVLACVANVVLPVSLYALLMTPSKKTGRQVWFLFLIVFFAAFQIVLLYLFGRGVIAVDMFLNLVTTNPGEAMELLNNLVPAVATVFVLYLPLLVLAAMSWARHRTEDVAFLKRVRRYSWCGMAAGAVLIALCYAAYPKDSDFDYRAEDHVYPANIFYNLYLACRESGRVADYRKDVASFRFNARSAHDADSAEVYVLVIGETARADNFQLYGYGRETNPLLSKTDGLSVFRHVLSQSNTTHKSVPMLLAAASAENHARLYREKSLITAFREAGFHTSFISNQQPNHSFIDFFGDEADDFVFIRSAVSVITGDVTAQTSDERLLPYVKNILAKKRKKELIVLHTYGSHFNYRDRYPQCRAKFLPDTPTEAEPKNRPSLINAYDNTICQTDFVLHSIISMLRKSGAQAAMLYTSDHGENIFDDYRKRFLHASPTPASHGIHVPLLVWTSASYRAEYPAVVSALNANRAKDVQSSASVFPTMLSIAGISAPCVADVMPLSLANPTYRCGARRYLNDHNRSVTLKQAGFADIDFEQLKKWGVGL
;
A
#
# COMPACT_ATOMS: atom_id res chain seq x y z
N MET A 1 25.95 30.76 -74.97
CA MET A 1 26.19 31.21 -73.58
C MET A 1 24.86 31.23 -72.87
N PHE A 2 24.27 30.09 -72.56
CA PHE A 2 23.13 29.87 -71.70
C PHE A 2 22.91 28.37 -71.61
N ASP A 3 23.78 27.68 -70.85
CA ASP A 3 23.56 26.31 -70.42
C ASP A 3 24.35 26.08 -69.12
N LEU A 4 23.79 26.66 -68.08
CA LEU A 4 24.25 26.33 -66.74
C LEU A 4 23.04 26.51 -65.80
N VAL A 5 22.81 25.46 -65.01
CA VAL A 5 21.97 25.45 -63.83
C VAL A 5 20.53 25.01 -64.05
N LEU A 6 20.38 23.72 -64.09
CA LEU A 6 19.30 23.02 -63.39
C LEU A 6 19.84 21.68 -62.85
N ARG A 7 20.77 21.75 -61.85
CA ARG A 7 21.02 20.57 -61.00
C ARG A 7 19.82 20.40 -60.07
N ARG A 8 19.09 19.36 -60.37
CA ARG A 8 17.84 18.98 -59.72
C ARG A 8 17.96 18.76 -58.21
N PRO A 9 16.98 19.18 -57.41
CA PRO A 9 16.87 18.82 -55.98
C PRO A 9 16.56 17.32 -55.76
N GLU A 10 16.37 16.52 -56.81
CA GLU A 10 16.08 15.09 -56.75
C GLU A 10 17.17 14.20 -56.15
N THR A 11 18.42 14.64 -56.13
CA THR A 11 19.53 13.82 -55.59
C THR A 11 19.52 13.72 -54.06
N SER A 12 19.09 14.79 -53.35
CA SER A 12 19.01 14.78 -51.90
C SER A 12 17.87 13.94 -51.38
N ALA A 13 16.66 14.05 -51.96
CA ALA A 13 15.50 13.26 -51.58
C ALA A 13 15.71 11.76 -51.85
N THR A 14 16.32 11.41 -52.97
CA THR A 14 16.64 10.03 -53.31
C THR A 14 17.71 9.44 -52.42
N ALA A 15 18.76 10.20 -52.07
CA ALA A 15 19.79 9.79 -51.12
C ALA A 15 19.22 9.58 -49.70
N ASN A 16 18.37 10.51 -49.24
CA ASN A 16 17.67 10.39 -47.95
C ASN A 16 16.71 9.16 -47.92
N TYR A 17 15.99 8.90 -49.01
CA TYR A 17 15.13 7.71 -49.13
C TYR A 17 15.93 6.41 -49.05
N ILE A 18 17.06 6.32 -49.78
CA ILE A 18 17.94 5.15 -49.75
C ILE A 18 18.55 4.95 -48.35
N LEU A 19 18.99 6.03 -47.71
CA LEU A 19 19.51 5.99 -46.35
C LEU A 19 18.46 5.51 -45.35
N MET A 20 17.27 6.08 -45.41
CA MET A 20 16.13 5.67 -44.56
C MET A 20 15.78 4.19 -44.76
N LYS A 21 15.75 3.71 -45.99
CA LYS A 21 15.50 2.29 -46.32
C LYS A 21 16.59 1.36 -45.74
N LYS A 22 17.85 1.78 -45.79
CA LYS A 22 18.97 1.03 -45.18
C LYS A 22 18.85 1.01 -43.65
N ILE A 23 18.55 2.14 -42.99
CA ILE A 23 18.35 2.24 -41.55
C ILE A 23 17.20 1.34 -41.10
N ILE A 24 16.04 1.46 -41.70
CA ILE A 24 14.88 0.59 -41.40
C ILE A 24 15.23 -0.88 -41.67
N GLY A 25 16.01 -1.13 -42.72
CA GLY A 25 16.51 -2.47 -43.07
C GLY A 25 17.38 -3.06 -41.94
N PHE A 26 18.26 -2.29 -41.36
CA PHE A 26 19.09 -2.68 -40.23
C PHE A 26 18.27 -2.86 -38.95
N LEU A 27 17.48 -1.86 -38.57
CA LEU A 27 16.67 -1.87 -37.35
C LEU A 27 15.63 -3.00 -37.29
N THR A 28 15.09 -3.41 -38.46
CA THR A 28 14.16 -4.57 -38.55
C THR A 28 14.88 -5.89 -38.81
N SER A 29 16.23 -5.93 -38.78
CA SER A 29 16.97 -7.18 -38.94
C SER A 29 16.75 -8.11 -37.73
N PRO A 30 16.61 -9.42 -37.94
CA PRO A 30 16.40 -10.38 -36.86
C PRO A 30 17.49 -10.33 -35.80
N ARG A 31 18.74 -10.10 -36.19
CA ARG A 31 19.89 -10.03 -35.30
C ARG A 31 19.86 -8.77 -34.42
N PHE A 32 19.52 -7.61 -34.98
CA PHE A 32 19.34 -6.40 -34.20
C PHE A 32 18.23 -6.56 -33.16
N LEU A 33 17.07 -7.08 -33.56
CA LEU A 33 15.95 -7.34 -32.67
C LEU A 33 16.27 -8.34 -31.57
N PHE A 34 17.08 -9.37 -31.88
CA PHE A 34 17.54 -10.32 -30.87
C PHE A 34 18.32 -9.63 -29.73
N PHE A 35 19.31 -8.80 -30.09
CA PHE A 35 20.07 -8.09 -29.07
C PHE A 35 19.26 -7.00 -28.39
N TYR A 36 18.39 -6.30 -29.13
CA TYR A 36 17.56 -5.25 -28.56
C TYR A 36 16.65 -5.80 -27.46
N ILE A 37 15.90 -6.89 -27.71
CA ILE A 37 15.03 -7.46 -26.68
C ILE A 37 15.82 -8.00 -25.49
N VAL A 38 16.91 -8.74 -25.72
CA VAL A 38 17.69 -9.31 -24.61
C VAL A 38 18.26 -8.20 -23.71
N LEU A 39 18.79 -7.13 -24.30
CA LEU A 39 19.31 -5.99 -23.56
C LEU A 39 18.19 -5.22 -22.85
N SER A 40 17.06 -4.97 -23.52
CA SER A 40 15.92 -4.27 -22.92
C SER A 40 15.33 -5.04 -21.73
N LEU A 41 15.25 -6.37 -21.82
CA LEU A 41 14.81 -7.21 -20.70
C LEU A 41 15.82 -7.31 -19.57
N ALA A 42 17.12 -7.11 -19.84
CA ALA A 42 18.16 -7.08 -18.83
C ALA A 42 18.18 -5.77 -18.00
N VAL A 43 17.58 -4.68 -18.51
CA VAL A 43 17.57 -3.38 -17.82
C VAL A 43 17.04 -3.47 -16.40
N PRO A 44 15.87 -4.08 -16.11
CA PRO A 44 15.37 -4.24 -14.74
C PRO A 44 16.34 -5.06 -13.86
N ASN A 45 16.94 -6.14 -14.37
CA ASN A 45 17.90 -6.95 -13.61
C ASN A 45 19.09 -6.12 -13.13
N VAL A 46 19.65 -5.31 -14.03
CA VAL A 46 20.80 -4.43 -13.71
C VAL A 46 20.36 -3.33 -12.74
N ALA A 47 19.21 -2.70 -12.98
CA ALA A 47 18.69 -1.66 -12.10
C ALA A 47 18.48 -2.17 -10.67
N LEU A 48 17.85 -3.35 -10.50
CA LEU A 48 17.60 -3.96 -9.19
C LEU A 48 18.89 -4.30 -8.42
N CYS A 49 19.99 -4.61 -9.11
CA CYS A 49 21.29 -4.80 -8.44
C CYS A 49 21.73 -3.56 -7.64
N PHE A 50 21.42 -2.37 -8.15
CA PHE A 50 21.78 -1.10 -7.49
C PHE A 50 20.69 -0.64 -6.51
N THR A 51 19.41 -0.75 -6.88
CA THR A 51 18.32 -0.26 -6.05
C THR A 51 18.09 -1.13 -4.82
N GLU A 52 18.27 -2.44 -4.91
CA GLU A 52 18.10 -3.37 -3.79
C GLU A 52 19.36 -3.59 -2.95
N HIS A 53 20.47 -2.92 -3.30
CA HIS A 53 21.76 -3.07 -2.59
C HIS A 53 22.19 -4.52 -2.43
N MET A 54 21.95 -5.34 -3.47
CA MET A 54 22.28 -6.77 -3.43
C MET A 54 23.81 -7.00 -3.35
N PRO A 55 24.28 -7.99 -2.59
CA PRO A 55 25.67 -8.41 -2.64
C PRO A 55 26.11 -8.80 -4.06
N VAL A 56 27.38 -8.58 -4.40
CA VAL A 56 27.92 -8.79 -5.76
C VAL A 56 27.57 -10.16 -6.33
N LEU A 57 27.68 -11.22 -5.52
CA LEU A 57 27.35 -12.58 -5.96
C LEU A 57 25.87 -12.71 -6.36
N ALA A 58 24.97 -12.13 -5.58
CA ALA A 58 23.54 -12.12 -5.89
C ALA A 58 23.23 -11.26 -7.14
N CYS A 59 23.91 -10.12 -7.33
CA CYS A 59 23.82 -9.33 -8.55
C CYS A 59 24.22 -10.13 -9.79
N VAL A 60 25.35 -10.82 -9.73
CA VAL A 60 25.82 -11.64 -10.85
C VAL A 60 24.84 -12.77 -11.16
N ALA A 61 24.29 -13.42 -10.14
CA ALA A 61 23.25 -14.45 -10.30
C ALA A 61 21.99 -13.87 -10.96
N ASN A 62 21.52 -12.69 -10.51
CA ASN A 62 20.34 -11.99 -11.03
C ASN A 62 20.53 -11.46 -12.47
N VAL A 63 21.74 -11.39 -12.98
CA VAL A 63 22.01 -10.99 -14.37
C VAL A 63 22.28 -12.22 -15.26
N VAL A 64 23.20 -13.10 -14.85
CA VAL A 64 23.67 -14.22 -15.69
C VAL A 64 22.54 -15.19 -16.02
N LEU A 65 21.78 -15.62 -15.03
CA LEU A 65 20.70 -16.60 -15.23
C LEU A 65 19.59 -16.03 -16.10
N PRO A 66 18.97 -14.86 -15.80
CA PRO A 66 17.88 -14.33 -16.60
C PRO A 66 18.29 -13.92 -18.02
N VAL A 67 19.45 -13.30 -18.22
CA VAL A 67 19.93 -12.93 -19.56
C VAL A 67 20.14 -14.17 -20.43
N SER A 68 20.68 -15.24 -19.84
CA SER A 68 20.81 -16.53 -20.52
C SER A 68 19.46 -17.14 -20.88
N LEU A 69 18.47 -17.01 -19.97
CA LEU A 69 17.10 -17.43 -20.22
C LEU A 69 16.44 -16.61 -21.34
N TYR A 70 16.57 -15.28 -21.32
CA TYR A 70 16.02 -14.42 -22.37
C TYR A 70 16.60 -14.77 -23.73
N ALA A 71 17.92 -14.94 -23.82
CA ALA A 71 18.59 -15.36 -25.04
C ALA A 71 18.10 -16.75 -25.50
N LEU A 72 17.93 -17.72 -24.58
CA LEU A 72 17.39 -19.04 -24.86
C LEU A 72 15.98 -18.99 -25.43
N LEU A 73 15.09 -18.19 -24.79
CA LEU A 73 13.69 -18.01 -25.20
C LEU A 73 13.55 -17.36 -26.59
N MET A 74 14.58 -16.70 -27.09
CA MET A 74 14.61 -16.16 -28.45
C MET A 74 15.03 -17.19 -29.51
N THR A 75 15.47 -18.40 -29.14
CA THR A 75 15.99 -19.41 -30.09
C THR A 75 14.98 -20.41 -30.68
N PRO A 76 13.75 -20.59 -30.17
CA PRO A 76 12.81 -21.60 -30.69
C PRO A 76 12.34 -21.34 -32.12
N SER A 77 12.37 -20.07 -32.55
CA SER A 77 11.89 -19.67 -33.90
C SER A 77 12.93 -18.87 -34.65
N LYS A 78 13.04 -19.14 -35.97
CA LYS A 78 13.81 -18.29 -36.87
C LYS A 78 13.20 -16.90 -37.06
N LYS A 79 11.88 -16.76 -36.85
CA LYS A 79 11.13 -15.49 -37.00
C LYS A 79 11.28 -14.67 -35.69
N THR A 80 12.39 -13.98 -35.54
CA THR A 80 12.71 -13.21 -34.33
C THR A 80 11.63 -12.20 -33.98
N GLY A 81 11.07 -11.46 -34.95
CA GLY A 81 9.97 -10.51 -34.71
C GLY A 81 8.73 -11.16 -34.10
N ARG A 82 8.36 -12.38 -34.53
CA ARG A 82 7.28 -13.14 -33.89
C ARG A 82 7.64 -13.55 -32.47
N GLN A 83 8.89 -13.94 -32.24
CA GLN A 83 9.35 -14.37 -30.91
C GLN A 83 9.31 -13.23 -29.89
N VAL A 84 9.60 -11.99 -30.29
CA VAL A 84 9.45 -10.81 -29.43
C VAL A 84 8.00 -10.69 -28.94
N TRP A 85 7.01 -10.87 -29.80
CA TRP A 85 5.59 -10.82 -29.42
C TRP A 85 5.18 -11.99 -28.51
N PHE A 86 5.78 -13.16 -28.65
CA PHE A 86 5.58 -14.27 -27.71
C PHE A 86 6.07 -13.92 -26.30
N LEU A 87 7.09 -13.07 -26.18
CA LEU A 87 7.63 -12.61 -24.90
C LEU A 87 6.95 -11.33 -24.39
N PHE A 88 5.83 -10.91 -25.00
CA PHE A 88 5.13 -9.67 -24.65
C PHE A 88 4.83 -9.55 -23.15
N LEU A 89 4.42 -10.64 -22.49
CA LEU A 89 4.15 -10.61 -21.05
C LEU A 89 5.40 -10.27 -20.22
N ILE A 90 6.57 -10.78 -20.61
CA ILE A 90 7.85 -10.46 -19.94
C ILE A 90 8.23 -9.00 -20.22
N VAL A 91 8.03 -8.53 -21.46
CA VAL A 91 8.23 -7.11 -21.83
C VAL A 91 7.32 -6.19 -21.01
N PHE A 92 6.05 -6.56 -20.85
CA PHE A 92 5.08 -5.83 -20.03
C PHE A 92 5.56 -5.71 -18.57
N PHE A 93 5.98 -6.81 -17.96
CA PHE A 93 6.49 -6.79 -16.59
C PHE A 93 7.81 -6.01 -16.47
N ALA A 94 8.68 -6.07 -17.48
CA ALA A 94 9.91 -5.26 -17.49
C ALA A 94 9.59 -3.75 -17.55
N ALA A 95 8.61 -3.36 -18.35
CA ALA A 95 8.11 -2.00 -18.42
C ALA A 95 7.50 -1.55 -17.08
N PHE A 96 6.65 -2.37 -16.50
CA PHE A 96 6.01 -2.10 -15.21
C PHE A 96 7.04 -1.98 -14.07
N GLN A 97 8.06 -2.85 -14.06
CA GLN A 97 9.15 -2.76 -13.08
C GLN A 97 9.90 -1.42 -13.15
N ILE A 98 10.12 -0.88 -14.35
CA ILE A 98 10.75 0.45 -14.50
C ILE A 98 9.87 1.56 -13.94
N VAL A 99 8.55 1.50 -14.16
CA VAL A 99 7.60 2.44 -13.56
C VAL A 99 7.66 2.40 -12.03
N LEU A 100 7.72 1.21 -11.44
CA LEU A 100 7.83 1.05 -9.99
C LEU A 100 9.14 1.61 -9.42
N LEU A 101 10.26 1.36 -10.10
CA LEU A 101 11.55 1.93 -9.70
C LEU A 101 11.54 3.46 -9.79
N TYR A 102 10.79 4.03 -10.75
CA TYR A 102 10.57 5.47 -10.81
C TYR A 102 9.77 5.99 -9.61
N LEU A 103 8.69 5.30 -9.23
CA LEU A 103 7.79 5.71 -8.13
C LEU A 103 8.44 5.60 -6.75
N PHE A 104 9.04 4.44 -6.49
CA PHE A 104 9.50 4.10 -5.15
C PHE A 104 11.02 4.13 -4.99
N GLY A 105 11.77 4.32 -6.09
CA GLY A 105 13.23 4.30 -6.10
C GLY A 105 13.84 2.92 -5.88
N ARG A 106 13.06 1.92 -5.49
CA ARG A 106 13.47 0.54 -5.19
C ARG A 106 12.26 -0.41 -5.16
N GLY A 107 12.56 -1.70 -5.03
CA GLY A 107 11.53 -2.74 -4.87
C GLY A 107 11.21 -3.47 -6.17
N VAL A 108 10.71 -4.68 -6.03
CA VAL A 108 10.19 -5.53 -7.11
C VAL A 108 8.68 -5.41 -7.13
N ILE A 109 8.04 -5.75 -8.26
CA ILE A 109 6.57 -5.84 -8.33
C ILE A 109 6.09 -6.81 -7.24
N ALA A 110 5.44 -6.26 -6.23
CA ALA A 110 5.07 -6.92 -4.99
C ALA A 110 3.73 -7.66 -5.12
N VAL A 111 3.46 -8.60 -4.22
CA VAL A 111 2.15 -9.28 -4.11
C VAL A 111 1.04 -8.26 -3.92
N ASP A 112 1.27 -7.29 -3.03
CA ASP A 112 0.31 -6.23 -2.72
C ASP A 112 0.00 -5.33 -3.93
N MET A 113 0.96 -5.15 -4.84
CA MET A 113 0.73 -4.39 -6.08
C MET A 113 -0.18 -5.14 -7.05
N PHE A 114 -0.05 -6.47 -7.14
CA PHE A 114 -1.00 -7.28 -7.92
C PHE A 114 -2.40 -7.27 -7.31
N LEU A 115 -2.50 -7.34 -5.97
CA LEU A 115 -3.77 -7.23 -5.27
C LEU A 115 -4.38 -5.83 -5.48
N ASN A 116 -3.60 -4.77 -5.35
CA ASN A 116 -4.07 -3.41 -5.61
C ASN A 116 -4.56 -3.22 -7.05
N LEU A 117 -3.91 -3.84 -8.05
CA LEU A 117 -4.38 -3.76 -9.44
C LEU A 117 -5.83 -4.28 -9.60
N VAL A 118 -6.23 -5.26 -8.78
CA VAL A 118 -7.59 -5.83 -8.81
C VAL A 118 -8.56 -5.03 -7.91
N THR A 119 -8.06 -4.41 -6.83
CA THR A 119 -8.88 -3.71 -5.83
C THR A 119 -8.91 -2.19 -6.00
N THR A 120 -7.99 -1.60 -6.78
CA THR A 120 -7.94 -0.16 -7.06
C THR A 120 -9.12 0.25 -7.94
N ASN A 121 -9.83 1.27 -7.53
CA ASN A 121 -10.93 1.83 -8.32
C ASN A 121 -10.41 2.79 -9.43
N PRO A 122 -11.20 3.03 -10.51
CA PRO A 122 -10.79 3.90 -11.61
C PRO A 122 -10.40 5.33 -11.19
N GLY A 123 -11.02 5.87 -10.13
CA GLY A 123 -10.70 7.21 -9.63
C GLY A 123 -9.27 7.30 -9.08
N GLU A 124 -8.90 6.36 -8.22
CA GLU A 124 -7.53 6.27 -7.66
C GLU A 124 -6.49 6.02 -8.76
N ALA A 125 -6.81 5.15 -9.73
CA ALA A 125 -5.93 4.90 -10.87
C ALA A 125 -5.68 6.18 -11.68
N MET A 126 -6.69 7.01 -11.93
CA MET A 126 -6.55 8.28 -12.66
C MET A 126 -5.76 9.32 -11.87
N GLU A 127 -5.96 9.43 -10.56
CA GLU A 127 -5.18 10.32 -9.69
C GLU A 127 -3.67 9.99 -9.76
N LEU A 128 -3.32 8.71 -9.83
CA LEU A 128 -1.93 8.25 -9.93
C LEU A 128 -1.35 8.45 -11.34
N LEU A 129 -2.10 8.13 -12.40
CA LEU A 129 -1.61 8.19 -13.79
C LEU A 129 -1.12 9.57 -14.21
N ASN A 130 -1.75 10.64 -13.75
CA ASN A 130 -1.33 12.01 -14.05
C ASN A 130 0.09 12.32 -13.55
N ASN A 131 0.57 11.60 -12.53
CA ASN A 131 1.89 11.76 -11.94
C ASN A 131 2.96 10.84 -12.55
N LEU A 132 2.54 9.88 -13.39
CA LEU A 132 3.44 8.86 -13.98
C LEU A 132 3.92 9.21 -15.39
N VAL A 133 3.56 10.36 -15.94
CA VAL A 133 3.88 10.74 -17.33
C VAL A 133 5.37 10.55 -17.68
N PRO A 134 6.37 10.97 -16.86
CA PRO A 134 7.78 10.77 -17.21
C PRO A 134 8.19 9.28 -17.26
N ALA A 135 7.68 8.47 -16.32
CA ALA A 135 7.97 7.03 -16.29
C ALA A 135 7.34 6.31 -17.47
N VAL A 136 6.09 6.65 -17.79
CA VAL A 136 5.37 6.14 -18.95
C VAL A 136 6.09 6.53 -20.24
N ALA A 137 6.54 7.78 -20.38
CA ALA A 137 7.33 8.22 -21.53
C ALA A 137 8.62 7.40 -21.69
N THR A 138 9.35 7.13 -20.60
CA THR A 138 10.57 6.31 -20.62
C THR A 138 10.28 4.89 -21.12
N VAL A 139 9.21 4.27 -20.63
CA VAL A 139 8.76 2.94 -21.07
C VAL A 139 8.38 2.94 -22.55
N PHE A 140 7.67 3.96 -23.02
CA PHE A 140 7.32 4.10 -24.43
C PHE A 140 8.56 4.22 -25.32
N VAL A 141 9.56 5.01 -24.92
CA VAL A 141 10.81 5.17 -25.69
C VAL A 141 11.60 3.86 -25.74
N LEU A 142 11.60 3.07 -24.67
CA LEU A 142 12.39 1.83 -24.60
C LEU A 142 11.71 0.64 -25.29
N TYR A 143 10.42 0.44 -25.07
CA TYR A 143 9.73 -0.80 -25.49
C TYR A 143 8.84 -0.64 -26.73
N LEU A 144 8.24 0.53 -26.97
CA LEU A 144 7.37 0.72 -28.14
C LEU A 144 8.12 0.56 -29.46
N PRO A 145 9.34 1.15 -29.67
CA PRO A 145 10.11 0.92 -30.88
C PRO A 145 10.45 -0.56 -31.07
N LEU A 146 10.80 -1.29 -29.99
CA LEU A 146 11.05 -2.73 -30.06
C LEU A 146 9.85 -3.48 -30.62
N LEU A 147 8.65 -3.23 -30.10
CA LEU A 147 7.42 -3.91 -30.54
C LEU A 147 7.06 -3.57 -31.98
N VAL A 148 7.17 -2.29 -32.36
CA VAL A 148 6.90 -1.82 -33.74
C VAL A 148 7.88 -2.46 -34.73
N LEU A 149 9.18 -2.41 -34.45
CA LEU A 149 10.21 -3.00 -35.30
C LEU A 149 10.07 -4.52 -35.40
N ALA A 150 9.67 -5.18 -34.31
CA ALA A 150 9.38 -6.61 -34.29
C ALA A 150 8.18 -6.97 -35.19
N ALA A 151 7.09 -6.18 -35.13
CA ALA A 151 5.93 -6.33 -36.01
C ALA A 151 6.31 -6.15 -37.48
N MET A 152 7.09 -5.11 -37.80
CA MET A 152 7.60 -4.86 -39.15
C MET A 152 8.50 -5.99 -39.65
N SER A 153 9.37 -6.55 -38.81
CA SER A 153 10.22 -7.68 -39.16
C SER A 153 9.41 -8.95 -39.40
N TRP A 154 8.39 -9.18 -38.57
CA TRP A 154 7.47 -10.32 -38.73
C TRP A 154 6.63 -10.21 -39.99
N ALA A 155 6.04 -9.06 -40.28
CA ALA A 155 5.27 -8.79 -41.49
C ALA A 155 6.12 -8.95 -42.78
N ARG A 156 7.42 -8.64 -42.72
CA ARG A 156 8.38 -8.83 -43.81
C ARG A 156 8.96 -10.24 -43.88
N HIS A 157 8.45 -11.18 -43.08
CA HIS A 157 8.88 -12.58 -43.03
C HIS A 157 10.40 -12.78 -42.83
N ARG A 158 11.07 -11.83 -42.15
CA ARG A 158 12.51 -11.91 -41.89
C ARG A 158 12.85 -13.03 -40.92
N THR A 159 13.92 -13.75 -41.25
CA THR A 159 14.39 -14.91 -40.48
C THR A 159 15.87 -14.76 -40.08
N GLU A 160 16.21 -15.28 -38.91
CA GLU A 160 17.61 -15.35 -38.44
C GLU A 160 18.28 -16.64 -38.96
N ASP A 161 19.61 -16.59 -39.00
CA ASP A 161 20.45 -17.72 -39.39
C ASP A 161 20.37 -18.84 -38.33
N VAL A 162 20.25 -20.08 -38.82
CA VAL A 162 20.17 -21.29 -37.97
C VAL A 162 21.46 -21.51 -37.21
N ALA A 163 22.61 -21.25 -37.82
CA ALA A 163 23.91 -21.44 -37.17
C ALA A 163 24.08 -20.46 -36.01
N PHE A 164 23.59 -19.21 -36.16
CA PHE A 164 23.55 -18.24 -35.08
C PHE A 164 22.67 -18.74 -33.94
N LEU A 165 21.42 -19.15 -34.21
CA LEU A 165 20.49 -19.61 -33.18
C LEU A 165 21.00 -20.86 -32.45
N LYS A 166 21.67 -21.79 -33.17
CA LYS A 166 22.31 -22.96 -32.52
C LYS A 166 23.43 -22.56 -31.57
N ARG A 167 24.28 -21.59 -31.96
CA ARG A 167 25.35 -21.06 -31.10
C ARG A 167 24.78 -20.37 -29.86
N VAL A 168 23.79 -19.48 -30.05
CA VAL A 168 23.10 -18.80 -28.95
C VAL A 168 22.52 -19.84 -27.97
N ARG A 169 21.80 -20.82 -28.47
CA ARG A 169 21.21 -21.88 -27.64
C ARG A 169 22.27 -22.61 -26.81
N ARG A 170 23.41 -22.96 -27.41
CA ARG A 170 24.52 -23.61 -26.69
C ARG A 170 25.08 -22.73 -25.58
N TYR A 171 25.39 -21.46 -25.87
CA TYR A 171 25.91 -20.53 -24.86
C TYR A 171 24.88 -20.18 -23.80
N SER A 172 23.61 -20.08 -24.15
CA SER A 172 22.52 -19.87 -23.18
C SER A 172 22.42 -21.03 -22.19
N TRP A 173 22.53 -22.29 -22.65
CA TRP A 173 22.57 -23.44 -21.72
C TRP A 173 23.78 -23.43 -20.80
N CYS A 174 24.97 -23.05 -21.30
CA CYS A 174 26.13 -22.87 -20.45
C CYS A 174 25.91 -21.74 -19.43
N GLY A 175 25.32 -20.61 -19.84
CA GLY A 175 24.98 -19.50 -18.95
C GLY A 175 23.89 -19.89 -17.92
N MET A 176 22.90 -20.67 -18.32
CA MET A 176 21.88 -21.22 -17.37
C MET A 176 22.53 -22.12 -16.32
N ALA A 177 23.44 -23.01 -16.71
CA ALA A 177 24.18 -23.87 -15.78
C ALA A 177 25.06 -23.03 -14.83
N ALA A 178 25.79 -22.04 -15.35
CA ALA A 178 26.57 -21.12 -14.53
C ALA A 178 25.68 -20.32 -13.56
N GLY A 179 24.52 -19.83 -14.02
CA GLY A 179 23.55 -19.14 -13.19
C GLY A 179 22.98 -20.01 -12.07
N ALA A 180 22.70 -21.29 -12.35
CA ALA A 180 22.24 -22.23 -11.32
C ALA A 180 23.33 -22.47 -10.25
N VAL A 181 24.60 -22.58 -10.65
CA VAL A 181 25.74 -22.66 -9.71
C VAL A 181 25.83 -21.40 -8.85
N LEU A 182 25.70 -20.22 -9.47
CA LEU A 182 25.72 -18.93 -8.74
C LEU A 182 24.59 -18.85 -7.70
N ILE A 183 23.39 -19.30 -8.03
CA ILE A 183 22.28 -19.38 -7.07
C ILE A 183 22.62 -20.31 -5.91
N ALA A 184 23.15 -21.51 -6.18
CA ALA A 184 23.58 -22.43 -5.13
C ALA A 184 24.66 -21.82 -4.22
N LEU A 185 25.60 -21.08 -4.79
CA LEU A 185 26.60 -20.32 -4.03
C LEU A 185 25.96 -19.20 -3.19
N CYS A 186 24.95 -18.51 -3.71
CA CYS A 186 24.20 -17.50 -2.94
C CYS A 186 23.52 -18.10 -1.71
N TYR A 187 22.85 -19.26 -1.84
CA TYR A 187 22.25 -19.95 -0.69
C TYR A 187 23.29 -20.37 0.35
N ALA A 188 24.49 -20.77 -0.09
CA ALA A 188 25.57 -21.13 0.81
C ALA A 188 26.21 -19.91 1.51
N ALA A 189 26.37 -18.80 0.78
CA ALA A 189 27.02 -17.58 1.28
C ALA A 189 26.07 -16.72 2.14
N TYR A 190 24.77 -16.75 1.87
CA TYR A 190 23.76 -15.92 2.51
C TYR A 190 22.60 -16.79 3.05
N PRO A 191 22.85 -17.55 4.13
CA PRO A 191 21.84 -18.44 4.70
C PRO A 191 20.69 -17.66 5.33
N LYS A 192 19.60 -18.38 5.61
CA LYS A 192 18.45 -17.84 6.33
C LYS A 192 18.89 -17.22 7.66
N ASP A 193 18.27 -16.10 8.03
CA ASP A 193 18.55 -15.32 9.24
C ASP A 193 19.91 -14.57 9.23
N SER A 194 20.65 -14.56 8.11
CA SER A 194 21.77 -13.65 7.91
C SER A 194 21.29 -12.21 7.61
N ASP A 195 22.19 -11.25 7.63
CA ASP A 195 21.87 -9.82 7.31
C ASP A 195 21.27 -9.66 5.90
N PHE A 196 21.60 -10.55 4.98
CA PHE A 196 21.02 -10.68 3.65
C PHE A 196 20.52 -12.14 3.45
N ASP A 197 19.28 -12.41 3.82
CA ASP A 197 18.63 -13.73 3.62
C ASP A 197 18.35 -13.92 2.12
N TYR A 198 19.23 -14.67 1.41
CA TYR A 198 19.06 -14.91 -0.01
C TYR A 198 17.96 -15.92 -0.29
N ARG A 199 17.02 -15.54 -1.15
CA ARG A 199 15.96 -16.39 -1.70
C ARG A 199 15.83 -16.13 -3.19
N ALA A 200 15.91 -17.16 -4.01
CA ALA A 200 15.82 -17.00 -5.46
C ALA A 200 14.46 -16.43 -5.88
N GLU A 201 13.38 -16.83 -5.20
CA GLU A 201 12.04 -16.32 -5.41
C GLU A 201 11.85 -14.83 -5.07
N ASP A 202 12.73 -14.25 -4.27
CA ASP A 202 12.70 -12.83 -3.89
C ASP A 202 13.71 -12.00 -4.69
N HIS A 203 14.86 -12.59 -5.10
CA HIS A 203 16.01 -11.85 -5.63
C HIS A 203 16.34 -12.11 -7.11
N VAL A 204 15.67 -13.09 -7.77
CA VAL A 204 15.90 -13.36 -9.19
C VAL A 204 14.76 -12.83 -10.05
N TYR A 205 14.98 -11.70 -10.70
CA TYR A 205 14.04 -11.13 -11.66
C TYR A 205 14.15 -11.85 -13.03
N PRO A 206 13.04 -12.23 -13.72
CA PRO A 206 11.64 -11.98 -13.39
C PRO A 206 10.95 -13.13 -12.63
N ALA A 207 11.69 -14.14 -12.13
CA ALA A 207 11.10 -15.27 -11.43
C ALA A 207 10.28 -14.82 -10.20
N ASN A 208 10.79 -13.82 -9.47
CA ASN A 208 10.11 -13.19 -8.34
C ASN A 208 8.74 -12.60 -8.73
N ILE A 209 8.60 -11.98 -9.91
CA ILE A 209 7.32 -11.43 -10.37
C ILE A 209 6.29 -12.54 -10.57
N PHE A 210 6.67 -13.63 -11.23
CA PHE A 210 5.75 -14.75 -11.45
C PHE A 210 5.39 -15.45 -10.13
N TYR A 211 6.32 -15.53 -9.19
CA TYR A 211 6.07 -16.03 -7.85
C TYR A 211 5.11 -15.11 -7.08
N ASN A 212 5.31 -13.80 -7.12
CA ASN A 212 4.43 -12.82 -6.48
C ASN A 212 3.03 -12.82 -7.10
N LEU A 213 2.92 -12.95 -8.42
CA LEU A 213 1.64 -13.12 -9.10
C LEU A 213 0.91 -14.41 -8.63
N TYR A 214 1.63 -15.52 -8.52
CA TYR A 214 1.08 -16.77 -7.97
C TYR A 214 0.57 -16.57 -6.54
N LEU A 215 1.35 -15.90 -5.69
CA LEU A 215 0.94 -15.60 -4.31
C LEU A 215 -0.31 -14.69 -4.28
N ALA A 216 -0.37 -13.67 -5.13
CA ALA A 216 -1.53 -12.78 -5.24
C ALA A 216 -2.79 -13.53 -5.66
N CYS A 217 -2.69 -14.40 -6.68
CA CYS A 217 -3.82 -15.25 -7.10
C CYS A 217 -4.29 -16.19 -5.98
N ARG A 218 -3.35 -16.80 -5.26
CA ARG A 218 -3.65 -17.67 -4.11
C ARG A 218 -4.34 -16.90 -2.99
N GLU A 219 -3.86 -15.70 -2.69
CA GLU A 219 -4.42 -14.84 -1.65
C GLU A 219 -5.83 -14.37 -2.01
N SER A 220 -6.03 -13.94 -3.26
CA SER A 220 -7.35 -13.57 -3.78
C SER A 220 -8.35 -14.73 -3.69
N GLY A 221 -7.92 -15.98 -3.94
CA GLY A 221 -8.75 -17.16 -3.76
C GLY A 221 -9.16 -17.38 -2.29
N ARG A 222 -8.22 -17.21 -1.35
CA ARG A 222 -8.52 -17.32 0.10
C ARG A 222 -9.49 -16.25 0.58
N VAL A 223 -9.34 -15.03 0.07
CA VAL A 223 -10.28 -13.92 0.36
C VAL A 223 -11.68 -14.25 -0.18
N ALA A 224 -11.78 -14.82 -1.38
CA ALA A 224 -13.06 -15.22 -1.97
C ALA A 224 -13.79 -16.31 -1.16
N ASP A 225 -13.06 -17.25 -0.54
CA ASP A 225 -13.61 -18.33 0.29
C ASP A 225 -13.97 -17.88 1.72
N TYR A 226 -13.56 -16.69 2.16
CA TYR A 226 -13.69 -16.20 3.53
C TYR A 226 -15.10 -16.39 4.12
N ARG A 227 -16.14 -15.90 3.41
CA ARG A 227 -17.54 -15.98 3.91
C ARG A 227 -17.98 -17.41 4.22
N LYS A 228 -17.51 -18.37 3.43
CA LYS A 228 -17.79 -19.79 3.62
C LYS A 228 -17.04 -20.33 4.83
N ASP A 229 -15.77 -20.00 4.94
CA ASP A 229 -14.87 -20.54 5.96
C ASP A 229 -15.26 -20.05 7.37
N VAL A 230 -15.77 -18.82 7.50
CA VAL A 230 -16.19 -18.23 8.77
C VAL A 230 -17.70 -18.36 9.07
N ALA A 231 -18.48 -19.05 8.24
CA ALA A 231 -19.95 -19.12 8.38
C ALA A 231 -20.40 -19.63 9.76
N SER A 232 -19.69 -20.61 10.31
CA SER A 232 -19.97 -21.20 11.63
C SER A 232 -19.24 -20.50 12.78
N PHE A 233 -18.32 -19.56 12.51
CA PHE A 233 -17.54 -18.90 13.55
C PHE A 233 -18.42 -18.04 14.47
N ARG A 234 -18.19 -18.13 15.77
CA ARG A 234 -18.82 -17.33 16.82
C ARG A 234 -17.78 -16.95 17.86
N PHE A 235 -17.79 -15.69 18.30
CA PHE A 235 -16.98 -15.22 19.43
C PHE A 235 -17.52 -15.74 20.77
N ASN A 236 -18.84 -16.04 20.85
CA ASN A 236 -19.57 -16.24 22.10
C ASN A 236 -19.37 -15.03 23.05
N ALA A 237 -19.40 -13.84 22.46
CA ALA A 237 -19.10 -12.60 23.15
C ALA A 237 -20.25 -12.18 24.07
N ARG A 238 -19.87 -11.62 25.24
CA ARG A 238 -20.84 -11.10 26.24
C ARG A 238 -20.33 -9.78 26.78
N SER A 239 -21.23 -8.81 26.99
CA SER A 239 -20.93 -7.57 27.71
C SER A 239 -21.06 -7.78 29.22
N ALA A 240 -20.09 -7.30 29.98
CA ALA A 240 -20.15 -7.22 31.44
C ALA A 240 -20.82 -5.92 31.92
N HIS A 241 -21.07 -4.96 31.02
CA HIS A 241 -21.73 -3.72 31.34
C HIS A 241 -23.26 -3.93 31.45
N ASP A 242 -23.89 -3.09 32.26
CA ASP A 242 -25.34 -3.15 32.47
C ASP A 242 -26.12 -3.05 31.14
N ALA A 243 -27.10 -3.94 30.97
CA ALA A 243 -27.92 -4.01 29.78
C ALA A 243 -28.80 -2.77 29.57
N ASP A 244 -29.10 -2.04 30.62
CA ASP A 244 -29.96 -0.84 30.59
C ASP A 244 -29.19 0.46 30.38
N SER A 245 -27.88 0.45 30.51
CA SER A 245 -27.02 1.60 30.26
C SER A 245 -27.03 2.02 28.78
N ALA A 246 -27.14 3.34 28.54
CA ALA A 246 -26.99 3.87 27.18
C ALA A 246 -25.49 4.02 26.85
N GLU A 247 -24.99 3.18 25.96
CA GLU A 247 -23.57 3.10 25.58
C GLU A 247 -23.37 3.31 24.09
N VAL A 248 -22.40 4.16 23.72
CA VAL A 248 -22.04 4.40 22.32
C VAL A 248 -20.52 4.32 22.17
N TYR A 249 -20.09 3.36 21.38
CA TYR A 249 -18.66 3.19 21.04
C TYR A 249 -18.44 3.52 19.58
N VAL A 250 -17.37 4.31 19.31
CA VAL A 250 -17.01 4.71 17.95
C VAL A 250 -15.58 4.29 17.67
N LEU A 251 -15.38 3.54 16.60
CA LEU A 251 -14.07 3.29 16.02
C LEU A 251 -13.95 4.10 14.73
N VAL A 252 -13.00 5.04 14.69
CA VAL A 252 -12.68 5.81 13.48
C VAL A 252 -11.36 5.30 12.92
N ILE A 253 -11.42 4.68 11.76
CA ILE A 253 -10.25 4.22 11.01
C ILE A 253 -9.85 5.33 10.05
N GLY A 254 -8.71 5.96 10.33
CA GLY A 254 -8.07 6.95 9.47
C GLY A 254 -7.35 6.28 8.31
N GLU A 255 -7.11 7.04 7.26
CA GLU A 255 -6.39 6.61 6.06
C GLU A 255 -5.15 7.48 5.87
N THR A 256 -3.97 6.86 5.76
CA THR A 256 -2.72 7.52 5.33
C THR A 256 -2.23 8.65 6.26
N ALA A 257 -2.76 8.80 7.48
CA ALA A 257 -2.39 9.88 8.39
C ALA A 257 -1.19 9.49 9.27
N ARG A 258 -0.06 10.21 9.14
CA ARG A 258 1.14 9.99 9.94
C ARG A 258 1.16 10.85 11.20
N ALA A 259 1.58 10.28 12.34
CA ALA A 259 1.59 10.94 13.63
C ALA A 259 2.45 12.20 13.66
N ASP A 260 3.55 12.21 12.92
CA ASP A 260 4.53 13.30 12.91
C ASP A 260 4.04 14.60 12.24
N ASN A 261 2.87 14.61 11.60
CA ASN A 261 2.18 15.83 11.16
C ASN A 261 1.04 16.27 12.11
N PHE A 262 0.84 15.57 13.24
CA PHE A 262 -0.12 15.98 14.25
C PHE A 262 0.54 16.89 15.31
N GLN A 263 -0.03 18.06 15.56
CA GLN A 263 0.38 18.94 16.68
C GLN A 263 0.39 18.20 18.01
N LEU A 264 -0.56 17.27 18.22
CA LEU A 264 -0.66 16.42 19.40
C LEU A 264 0.58 15.55 19.66
N TYR A 265 1.39 15.30 18.63
CA TYR A 265 2.63 14.54 18.67
C TYR A 265 3.90 15.42 18.68
N GLY A 266 3.74 16.75 18.81
CA GLY A 266 4.83 17.69 18.85
C GLY A 266 5.20 18.31 17.51
N TYR A 267 4.36 18.14 16.49
CA TYR A 267 4.56 18.84 15.22
C TYR A 267 4.47 20.37 15.39
N GLY A 268 5.37 21.11 14.75
CA GLY A 268 5.49 22.55 14.93
C GLY A 268 4.38 23.41 14.32
N ARG A 269 3.42 22.79 13.58
CA ARG A 269 2.27 23.47 13.00
C ARG A 269 0.99 23.12 13.74
N GLU A 270 0.07 24.08 13.82
CA GLU A 270 -1.26 23.88 14.43
C GLU A 270 -2.19 23.07 13.52
N THR A 271 -1.99 21.77 13.47
CA THR A 271 -2.83 20.83 12.68
C THR A 271 -3.98 20.24 13.49
N ASN A 272 -3.94 20.31 14.84
CA ASN A 272 -4.99 19.79 15.73
C ASN A 272 -5.46 20.83 16.76
N PRO A 273 -5.91 22.05 16.35
CA PRO A 273 -6.28 23.09 17.30
C PRO A 273 -7.53 22.77 18.13
N LEU A 274 -8.43 21.90 17.64
CA LEU A 274 -9.66 21.51 18.33
C LEU A 274 -9.42 20.35 19.30
N LEU A 275 -8.75 19.29 18.85
CA LEU A 275 -8.46 18.12 19.68
C LEU A 275 -7.48 18.44 20.80
N SER A 276 -6.54 19.38 20.60
CA SER A 276 -5.60 19.79 21.65
C SER A 276 -6.27 20.42 22.87
N LYS A 277 -7.49 20.94 22.70
CA LYS A 277 -8.33 21.55 23.77
C LYS A 277 -9.46 20.62 24.22
N THR A 278 -9.50 19.38 23.72
CA THR A 278 -10.59 18.45 24.00
C THR A 278 -10.32 17.68 25.30
N ASP A 279 -11.17 17.88 26.31
CA ASP A 279 -11.12 17.13 27.57
C ASP A 279 -11.46 15.65 27.36
N GLY A 280 -10.81 14.76 28.11
CA GLY A 280 -11.03 13.31 28.07
C GLY A 280 -10.29 12.60 26.93
N LEU A 281 -9.35 13.26 26.28
CA LEU A 281 -8.55 12.68 25.18
C LEU A 281 -7.23 12.09 25.72
N SER A 282 -7.01 10.80 25.47
CA SER A 282 -5.74 10.10 25.70
C SER A 282 -5.01 9.96 24.37
N VAL A 283 -3.78 10.50 24.28
CA VAL A 283 -2.92 10.44 23.10
C VAL A 283 -1.81 9.41 23.32
N PHE A 284 -1.74 8.36 22.51
CA PHE A 284 -0.69 7.35 22.55
C PHE A 284 0.44 7.77 21.63
N ARG A 285 1.65 7.91 22.16
CA ARG A 285 2.72 8.63 21.47
C ARG A 285 3.60 7.76 20.55
N HIS A 286 3.79 6.48 20.87
CA HIS A 286 4.77 5.61 20.23
C HIS A 286 4.08 4.46 19.49
N VAL A 287 3.29 4.81 18.49
CA VAL A 287 2.41 3.85 17.79
C VAL A 287 2.95 3.54 16.41
N LEU A 288 3.15 2.26 16.12
CA LEU A 288 3.48 1.78 14.79
C LEU A 288 2.36 0.90 14.25
N SER A 289 2.00 1.12 12.99
CA SER A 289 1.25 0.15 12.19
C SER A 289 2.15 -1.03 11.81
N GLN A 290 1.56 -2.20 11.66
CA GLN A 290 2.30 -3.40 11.26
C GLN A 290 2.33 -3.61 9.74
N SER A 291 1.77 -2.69 8.97
CA SER A 291 1.81 -2.67 7.51
C SER A 291 1.71 -1.21 7.01
N ASN A 292 2.11 -0.97 5.76
CA ASN A 292 1.97 0.30 5.07
C ASN A 292 0.96 0.22 3.91
N THR A 293 0.01 -0.72 3.98
CA THR A 293 -1.03 -0.93 2.96
C THR A 293 -2.40 -1.11 3.59
N THR A 294 -3.40 -0.41 3.07
CA THR A 294 -4.78 -0.39 3.59
C THR A 294 -5.41 -1.78 3.64
N HIS A 295 -5.24 -2.59 2.58
CA HIS A 295 -5.84 -3.93 2.50
C HIS A 295 -5.29 -4.94 3.53
N LYS A 296 -4.15 -4.63 4.20
CA LYS A 296 -3.61 -5.40 5.34
C LYS A 296 -3.91 -4.73 6.67
N SER A 297 -3.68 -3.42 6.76
CA SER A 297 -3.78 -2.67 8.01
C SER A 297 -5.21 -2.62 8.53
N VAL A 298 -6.18 -2.22 7.70
CA VAL A 298 -7.60 -2.08 8.12
C VAL A 298 -8.19 -3.40 8.60
N PRO A 299 -8.03 -4.54 7.89
CA PRO A 299 -8.50 -5.82 8.41
C PRO A 299 -7.86 -6.21 9.74
N MET A 300 -6.57 -5.95 9.95
CA MET A 300 -5.92 -6.22 11.24
C MET A 300 -6.41 -5.31 12.37
N LEU A 301 -6.82 -4.07 12.09
CA LEU A 301 -7.44 -3.20 13.09
C LEU A 301 -8.83 -3.71 13.53
N LEU A 302 -9.56 -4.33 12.60
CA LEU A 302 -10.92 -4.83 12.82
C LEU A 302 -10.97 -6.26 13.38
N ALA A 303 -9.91 -7.04 13.30
CA ALA A 303 -9.86 -8.45 13.69
C ALA A 303 -8.85 -8.71 14.83
N ALA A 304 -8.93 -9.89 15.45
CA ALA A 304 -7.95 -10.35 16.43
C ALA A 304 -6.64 -10.83 15.77
N ALA A 305 -6.30 -10.28 14.62
CA ALA A 305 -5.14 -10.60 13.83
C ALA A 305 -4.06 -9.53 13.97
N SER A 306 -2.82 -9.94 13.81
CA SER A 306 -1.63 -9.08 13.80
C SER A 306 -0.61 -9.62 12.80
N ALA A 307 0.53 -8.98 12.65
CA ALA A 307 1.61 -9.53 11.82
C ALA A 307 2.04 -10.93 12.28
N GLU A 308 1.99 -11.21 13.58
CA GLU A 308 2.41 -12.49 14.17
C GLU A 308 1.40 -13.62 13.92
N ASN A 309 0.12 -13.30 13.81
CA ASN A 309 -0.96 -14.27 13.65
C ASN A 309 -1.94 -13.89 12.53
N HIS A 310 -1.42 -13.35 11.44
CA HIS A 310 -2.19 -12.86 10.29
C HIS A 310 -3.21 -13.89 9.74
N ALA A 311 -2.91 -15.19 9.87
CA ALA A 311 -3.79 -16.26 9.42
C ALA A 311 -5.19 -16.25 10.08
N ARG A 312 -5.38 -15.56 11.20
CA ARG A 312 -6.70 -15.41 11.86
C ARG A 312 -7.70 -14.68 10.97
N LEU A 313 -7.24 -13.74 10.11
CA LEU A 313 -8.11 -13.04 9.17
C LEU A 313 -8.96 -13.95 8.29
N TYR A 314 -8.48 -15.15 8.00
CA TYR A 314 -9.18 -16.11 7.13
C TYR A 314 -10.09 -17.08 7.89
N ARG A 315 -10.09 -17.03 9.22
CA ARG A 315 -10.77 -18.04 10.07
C ARG A 315 -11.69 -17.41 11.10
N GLU A 316 -11.58 -16.12 11.35
CA GLU A 316 -12.31 -15.39 12.38
C GLU A 316 -13.04 -14.19 11.77
N LYS A 317 -14.12 -13.78 12.41
CA LYS A 317 -14.88 -12.57 12.06
C LYS A 317 -14.28 -11.33 12.70
N SER A 318 -14.81 -10.16 12.35
CA SER A 318 -14.37 -8.88 12.88
C SER A 318 -14.94 -8.55 14.27
N LEU A 319 -14.42 -7.48 14.88
CA LEU A 319 -14.96 -6.93 16.14
C LEU A 319 -16.44 -6.55 16.02
N ILE A 320 -16.93 -6.25 14.81
CA ILE A 320 -18.34 -5.91 14.57
C ILE A 320 -19.24 -7.09 14.99
N THR A 321 -18.87 -8.31 14.59
CA THR A 321 -19.59 -9.52 15.03
C THR A 321 -19.49 -9.72 16.55
N ALA A 322 -18.34 -9.46 17.18
CA ALA A 322 -18.19 -9.58 18.63
C ALA A 322 -19.10 -8.60 19.38
N PHE A 323 -19.21 -7.35 18.93
CA PHE A 323 -20.14 -6.36 19.48
C PHE A 323 -21.59 -6.77 19.26
N ARG A 324 -21.94 -7.26 18.06
CA ARG A 324 -23.30 -7.71 17.77
C ARG A 324 -23.72 -8.89 18.66
N GLU A 325 -22.82 -9.87 18.86
CA GLU A 325 -23.06 -10.99 19.79
C GLU A 325 -23.24 -10.51 21.24
N ALA A 326 -22.55 -9.43 21.63
CA ALA A 326 -22.67 -8.80 22.94
C ALA A 326 -23.91 -7.88 23.09
N GLY A 327 -24.80 -7.83 22.08
CA GLY A 327 -26.07 -7.11 22.11
C GLY A 327 -26.01 -5.65 21.63
N PHE A 328 -24.93 -5.22 20.98
CA PHE A 328 -24.85 -3.90 20.35
C PHE A 328 -25.49 -3.95 18.95
N HIS A 329 -26.19 -2.89 18.61
CA HIS A 329 -26.49 -2.57 17.22
C HIS A 329 -25.23 -2.00 16.57
N THR A 330 -24.92 -2.43 15.37
CA THR A 330 -23.64 -2.15 14.72
C THR A 330 -23.82 -1.44 13.39
N SER A 331 -23.07 -0.36 13.18
CA SER A 331 -23.08 0.43 11.95
C SER A 331 -21.68 0.56 11.40
N PHE A 332 -21.48 0.24 10.11
CA PHE A 332 -20.21 0.47 9.39
C PHE A 332 -20.45 1.46 8.25
N ILE A 333 -19.81 2.62 8.32
CA ILE A 333 -19.95 3.70 7.33
C ILE A 333 -18.58 4.02 6.74
N SER A 334 -18.39 3.76 5.45
CA SER A 334 -17.15 4.02 4.74
C SER A 334 -17.29 5.20 3.77
N ASN A 335 -16.34 6.13 3.83
CA ASN A 335 -16.18 7.19 2.85
C ASN A 335 -15.27 6.77 1.67
N GLN A 336 -14.86 5.52 1.62
CA GLN A 336 -14.16 4.90 0.49
C GLN A 336 -15.13 4.17 -0.44
N GLN A 337 -14.63 3.66 -1.56
CA GLN A 337 -15.41 2.79 -2.45
C GLN A 337 -15.24 1.32 -2.04
N PRO A 338 -16.23 0.46 -2.31
CA PRO A 338 -16.05 -0.98 -2.11
C PRO A 338 -14.94 -1.51 -3.03
N ASN A 339 -14.17 -2.45 -2.52
CA ASN A 339 -13.01 -2.99 -3.23
C ASN A 339 -12.96 -4.53 -3.21
N HIS A 340 -14.03 -5.19 -2.78
CA HIS A 340 -14.16 -6.65 -2.70
C HIS A 340 -13.08 -7.34 -1.85
N SER A 341 -12.58 -6.63 -0.83
CA SER A 341 -11.59 -7.12 0.13
C SER A 341 -12.23 -7.47 1.49
N PHE A 342 -11.40 -7.83 2.47
CA PHE A 342 -11.83 -8.01 3.86
C PHE A 342 -12.56 -6.80 4.45
N ILE A 343 -12.27 -5.59 3.97
CA ILE A 343 -12.95 -4.37 4.45
C ILE A 343 -14.44 -4.43 4.15
N ASP A 344 -14.80 -4.84 2.92
CA ASP A 344 -16.19 -5.02 2.52
C ASP A 344 -16.86 -6.16 3.29
N PHE A 345 -16.14 -7.28 3.48
CA PHE A 345 -16.67 -8.44 4.19
C PHE A 345 -16.92 -8.14 5.67
N PHE A 346 -16.01 -7.42 6.32
CA PHE A 346 -16.18 -6.99 7.71
C PHE A 346 -17.27 -5.93 7.85
N GLY A 347 -17.38 -5.01 6.87
CA GLY A 347 -18.49 -4.06 6.82
C GLY A 347 -19.87 -4.76 6.73
N ASP A 348 -19.96 -5.80 5.91
CA ASP A 348 -21.16 -6.62 5.72
C ASP A 348 -21.57 -7.43 6.99
N GLU A 349 -20.70 -7.52 8.00
CA GLU A 349 -21.03 -8.07 9.30
C GLU A 349 -21.92 -7.14 10.15
N ALA A 350 -21.97 -5.82 9.81
CA ALA A 350 -22.76 -4.83 10.54
C ALA A 350 -24.26 -4.93 10.22
N ASP A 351 -25.09 -4.45 11.16
CA ASP A 351 -26.54 -4.33 10.94
C ASP A 351 -26.87 -3.24 9.93
N ASP A 352 -26.16 -2.11 9.97
CA ASP A 352 -26.24 -1.02 8.97
C ASP A 352 -24.87 -0.88 8.26
N PHE A 353 -24.80 -1.03 6.94
CA PHE A 353 -23.59 -0.97 6.15
C PHE A 353 -23.72 -0.02 4.95
N VAL A 354 -22.82 1.00 4.83
CA VAL A 354 -22.89 2.03 3.79
C VAL A 354 -21.51 2.40 3.25
N PHE A 355 -21.35 2.39 1.93
CA PHE A 355 -20.28 3.07 1.20
C PHE A 355 -20.80 4.39 0.63
N ILE A 356 -20.35 5.53 1.18
CA ILE A 356 -20.85 6.86 0.79
C ILE A 356 -20.46 7.20 -0.65
N ARG A 357 -19.24 6.88 -1.08
CA ARG A 357 -18.75 7.18 -2.44
C ARG A 357 -19.52 6.41 -3.51
N SER A 358 -19.87 5.17 -3.27
CA SER A 358 -20.71 4.40 -4.19
C SER A 358 -22.10 5.02 -4.36
N ALA A 359 -22.70 5.48 -3.26
CA ALA A 359 -24.00 6.13 -3.30
C ALA A 359 -23.95 7.46 -4.09
N VAL A 360 -22.90 8.26 -3.90
CA VAL A 360 -22.69 9.53 -4.63
C VAL A 360 -22.44 9.31 -6.11
N SER A 361 -21.61 8.34 -6.48
CA SER A 361 -21.29 8.06 -7.89
C SER A 361 -22.51 7.60 -8.68
N VAL A 362 -23.42 6.86 -8.05
CA VAL A 362 -24.69 6.46 -8.64
C VAL A 362 -25.59 7.68 -8.91
N ILE A 363 -25.61 8.66 -7.99
CA ILE A 363 -26.45 9.84 -8.09
C ILE A 363 -25.88 10.87 -9.08
N THR A 364 -24.57 11.10 -9.04
CA THR A 364 -23.90 12.17 -9.81
C THR A 364 -23.29 11.70 -11.12
N GLY A 365 -23.08 10.42 -11.31
CA GLY A 365 -22.34 9.84 -12.44
C GLY A 365 -20.84 10.22 -12.42
N ASP A 366 -20.35 10.84 -11.35
CA ASP A 366 -18.97 11.31 -11.22
C ASP A 366 -18.21 10.45 -10.20
N VAL A 367 -17.31 9.62 -10.72
CA VAL A 367 -16.46 8.71 -9.91
C VAL A 367 -15.31 9.48 -9.21
N THR A 368 -15.02 10.71 -9.65
CA THR A 368 -13.91 11.55 -9.15
C THR A 368 -14.37 12.65 -8.20
N ALA A 369 -15.68 12.72 -7.90
CA ALA A 369 -16.23 13.77 -7.03
C ALA A 369 -15.48 13.86 -5.70
N GLN A 370 -15.04 15.07 -5.36
CA GLN A 370 -14.43 15.38 -4.06
C GLN A 370 -15.31 14.90 -2.92
N THR A 371 -14.75 14.10 -2.01
CA THR A 371 -15.46 13.59 -0.85
C THR A 371 -14.68 13.82 0.42
N SER A 372 -14.95 14.94 1.07
CA SER A 372 -14.47 15.22 2.41
C SER A 372 -15.14 14.28 3.43
N ASP A 373 -14.41 13.87 4.47
CA ASP A 373 -14.91 13.04 5.57
C ASP A 373 -16.02 13.70 6.41
N GLU A 374 -16.31 14.99 6.18
CA GLU A 374 -17.50 15.64 6.75
C GLU A 374 -18.79 14.90 6.39
N ARG A 375 -18.81 14.18 5.28
CA ARG A 375 -19.97 13.37 4.85
C ARG A 375 -20.31 12.22 5.79
N LEU A 376 -19.40 11.81 6.64
CA LEU A 376 -19.66 10.84 7.71
C LEU A 376 -20.55 11.43 8.82
N LEU A 377 -20.47 12.75 9.07
CA LEU A 377 -21.15 13.41 10.19
C LEU A 377 -22.68 13.29 10.17
N PRO A 378 -23.40 13.45 9.03
CA PRO A 378 -24.83 13.22 8.97
C PRO A 378 -25.25 11.80 9.38
N TYR A 379 -24.46 10.79 8.99
CA TYR A 379 -24.73 9.40 9.37
C TYR A 379 -24.60 9.20 10.88
N VAL A 380 -23.51 9.69 11.49
CA VAL A 380 -23.34 9.67 12.95
C VAL A 380 -24.50 10.36 13.66
N LYS A 381 -24.90 11.54 13.20
CA LYS A 381 -26.05 12.29 13.76
C LYS A 381 -27.33 11.48 13.67
N ASN A 382 -27.60 10.85 12.54
CA ASN A 382 -28.81 10.05 12.33
C ASN A 382 -28.84 8.78 13.20
N ILE A 383 -27.67 8.11 13.37
CA ILE A 383 -27.55 6.94 14.25
C ILE A 383 -27.83 7.34 15.69
N LEU A 384 -27.18 8.40 16.19
CA LEU A 384 -27.38 8.89 17.56
C LEU A 384 -28.82 9.37 17.82
N ALA A 385 -29.51 9.89 16.81
CA ALA A 385 -30.91 10.30 16.92
C ALA A 385 -31.85 9.12 17.16
N LYS A 386 -31.48 7.89 16.82
CA LYS A 386 -32.27 6.66 17.08
C LYS A 386 -32.29 6.28 18.57
N LYS A 387 -31.36 6.86 19.39
CA LYS A 387 -31.28 6.67 20.86
C LYS A 387 -31.33 5.19 21.31
N ARG A 388 -30.63 4.32 20.58
CA ARG A 388 -30.49 2.92 20.98
C ARG A 388 -29.66 2.81 22.26
N LYS A 389 -29.92 1.81 23.08
CA LYS A 389 -29.21 1.60 24.35
C LYS A 389 -27.72 1.24 24.10
N LYS A 390 -27.46 0.34 23.17
CA LYS A 390 -26.11 -0.13 22.86
C LYS A 390 -25.80 0.04 21.36
N GLU A 391 -24.82 0.86 21.04
CA GLU A 391 -24.45 1.20 19.65
C GLU A 391 -22.94 1.10 19.43
N LEU A 392 -22.53 0.40 18.38
CA LEU A 392 -21.19 0.48 17.81
C LEU A 392 -21.25 1.20 16.47
N ILE A 393 -20.41 2.21 16.28
CA ILE A 393 -20.25 2.92 15.01
C ILE A 393 -18.81 2.74 14.55
N VAL A 394 -18.60 2.10 13.43
CA VAL A 394 -17.30 2.03 12.75
C VAL A 394 -17.32 2.99 11.57
N LEU A 395 -16.39 3.93 11.56
CA LEU A 395 -16.21 4.93 10.50
C LEU A 395 -14.89 4.68 9.79
N HIS A 396 -14.95 4.50 8.48
CA HIS A 396 -13.76 4.36 7.64
C HIS A 396 -13.62 5.60 6.76
N THR A 397 -12.58 6.40 7.02
CA THR A 397 -12.37 7.69 6.36
C THR A 397 -11.64 7.54 5.03
N TYR A 398 -11.65 8.59 4.21
CA TYR A 398 -10.74 8.74 3.08
C TYR A 398 -9.48 9.53 3.47
N GLY A 399 -9.51 10.17 4.62
CA GLY A 399 -8.40 10.69 5.39
C GLY A 399 -7.45 11.59 4.62
N SER A 400 -6.17 11.22 4.70
CA SER A 400 -5.06 11.92 4.07
C SER A 400 -4.55 11.22 2.79
N HIS A 401 -5.38 10.40 2.14
CA HIS A 401 -5.01 9.72 0.89
C HIS A 401 -4.71 10.72 -0.24
N PHE A 402 -3.71 10.44 -1.05
CA PHE A 402 -3.38 11.24 -2.23
C PHE A 402 -4.56 11.21 -3.25
N ASN A 403 -4.94 12.30 -3.95
CA ASN A 403 -4.40 13.64 -3.96
C ASN A 403 -4.90 14.43 -2.72
N TYR A 404 -4.00 14.89 -1.88
CA TYR A 404 -4.32 15.54 -0.59
C TYR A 404 -5.28 16.73 -0.74
N ARG A 405 -5.14 17.53 -1.82
CA ARG A 405 -5.93 18.72 -2.09
C ARG A 405 -7.44 18.45 -2.21
N ASP A 406 -7.80 17.21 -2.54
CA ASP A 406 -9.18 16.78 -2.75
C ASP A 406 -9.85 16.27 -1.46
N ARG A 407 -9.14 16.25 -0.32
CA ARG A 407 -9.62 15.67 0.95
C ARG A 407 -10.26 16.69 1.90
N TYR A 408 -10.16 17.98 1.60
CA TYR A 408 -10.75 19.04 2.41
C TYR A 408 -11.40 20.11 1.54
N PRO A 409 -12.46 20.80 2.05
CA PRO A 409 -13.06 21.95 1.36
C PRO A 409 -12.07 23.10 1.27
N GLN A 410 -12.03 23.81 0.15
CA GLN A 410 -11.12 24.94 -0.08
C GLN A 410 -11.19 26.00 1.03
N CYS A 411 -12.39 26.29 1.54
CA CYS A 411 -12.61 27.27 2.62
C CYS A 411 -11.97 26.86 3.96
N ARG A 412 -11.52 25.60 4.11
CA ARG A 412 -10.81 25.10 5.29
C ARG A 412 -9.30 25.00 5.10
N ALA A 413 -8.77 25.33 3.92
CA ALA A 413 -7.33 25.35 3.69
C ALA A 413 -6.66 26.39 4.59
N LYS A 414 -5.86 25.94 5.55
CA LYS A 414 -5.14 26.78 6.51
C LYS A 414 -3.71 27.05 6.06
N PHE A 415 -3.07 26.07 5.46
CA PHE A 415 -1.67 26.14 5.02
C PHE A 415 -1.63 26.33 3.50
N LEU A 416 -1.04 27.44 3.07
CA LEU A 416 -0.98 27.88 1.67
C LEU A 416 0.45 28.30 1.28
N PRO A 417 0.86 28.19 0.00
CA PRO A 417 0.12 27.59 -1.11
C PRO A 417 0.02 26.06 -0.97
N ASP A 418 -1.12 25.47 -1.31
CA ASP A 418 -1.38 24.03 -1.31
C ASP A 418 -1.43 23.43 -2.72
N THR A 419 -0.88 24.18 -3.67
CA THR A 419 -0.65 23.80 -5.07
C THR A 419 0.72 24.34 -5.49
N PRO A 420 1.41 23.72 -6.47
CA PRO A 420 1.03 22.54 -7.26
C PRO A 420 1.05 21.23 -6.45
N THR A 421 0.30 20.20 -6.91
CA THR A 421 0.15 18.90 -6.23
C THR A 421 0.75 17.72 -7.01
N GLU A 422 1.45 17.99 -8.11
CA GLU A 422 2.16 16.96 -8.83
C GLU A 422 3.24 16.32 -7.92
N ALA A 423 3.36 15.00 -7.99
CA ALA A 423 4.27 14.19 -7.19
C ALA A 423 5.74 14.37 -7.61
N GLU A 424 6.27 15.56 -7.40
CA GLU A 424 7.66 15.91 -7.68
C GLU A 424 8.36 16.47 -6.42
N PRO A 425 9.63 16.13 -6.17
CA PRO A 425 10.35 16.61 -4.99
C PRO A 425 10.39 18.14 -4.86
N LYS A 426 10.40 18.88 -5.97
CA LYS A 426 10.35 20.36 -5.97
C LYS A 426 9.07 20.93 -5.37
N ASN A 427 7.95 20.18 -5.47
CA ASN A 427 6.63 20.57 -4.99
C ASN A 427 6.39 20.15 -3.51
N ARG A 428 7.39 19.55 -2.84
CA ARG A 428 7.25 19.12 -1.45
C ARG A 428 6.65 20.19 -0.51
N PRO A 429 7.01 21.48 -0.57
CA PRO A 429 6.42 22.48 0.32
C PRO A 429 4.90 22.61 0.16
N SER A 430 4.38 22.64 -1.06
CA SER A 430 2.93 22.71 -1.33
C SER A 430 2.23 21.39 -1.01
N LEU A 431 2.88 20.26 -1.27
CA LEU A 431 2.37 18.93 -0.89
C LEU A 431 2.23 18.80 0.62
N ILE A 432 3.22 19.25 1.42
CA ILE A 432 3.13 19.27 2.88
C ILE A 432 2.01 20.21 3.34
N ASN A 433 1.83 21.38 2.72
CA ASN A 433 0.72 22.27 3.05
C ASN A 433 -0.64 21.61 2.80
N ALA A 434 -0.80 20.97 1.64
CA ALA A 434 -2.02 20.23 1.32
C ALA A 434 -2.23 19.06 2.30
N TYR A 435 -1.18 18.31 2.64
CA TYR A 435 -1.24 17.21 3.59
C TYR A 435 -1.61 17.70 5.00
N ASP A 436 -1.01 18.78 5.50
CA ASP A 436 -1.33 19.35 6.81
C ASP A 436 -2.78 19.85 6.87
N ASN A 437 -3.34 20.34 5.75
CA ASN A 437 -4.75 20.69 5.65
C ASN A 437 -5.66 19.45 5.78
N THR A 438 -5.24 18.25 5.32
CA THR A 438 -6.00 17.02 5.55
C THR A 438 -6.02 16.64 7.03
N ILE A 439 -4.92 16.88 7.76
CA ILE A 439 -4.86 16.65 9.21
C ILE A 439 -5.76 17.63 9.96
N CYS A 440 -5.81 18.91 9.53
CA CYS A 440 -6.79 19.88 10.07
C CYS A 440 -8.25 19.44 9.81
N GLN A 441 -8.51 18.83 8.66
CA GLN A 441 -9.82 18.28 8.34
C GLN A 441 -10.19 17.11 9.25
N THR A 442 -9.22 16.21 9.52
CA THR A 442 -9.38 15.11 10.47
C THR A 442 -9.66 15.64 11.88
N ASP A 443 -8.92 16.66 12.32
CA ASP A 443 -9.16 17.34 13.62
C ASP A 443 -10.60 17.83 13.75
N PHE A 444 -11.12 18.49 12.70
CA PHE A 444 -12.49 18.97 12.66
C PHE A 444 -13.53 17.83 12.70
N VAL A 445 -13.34 16.78 11.94
CA VAL A 445 -14.27 15.64 11.86
C VAL A 445 -14.33 14.92 13.21
N LEU A 446 -13.18 14.57 13.80
CA LEU A 446 -13.10 13.89 15.09
C LEU A 446 -13.71 14.74 16.22
N HIS A 447 -13.39 16.05 16.26
CA HIS A 447 -13.98 16.97 17.24
C HIS A 447 -15.51 17.08 17.08
N SER A 448 -16.01 17.09 15.85
CA SER A 448 -17.44 17.12 15.57
C SER A 448 -18.15 15.86 16.08
N ILE A 449 -17.57 14.66 15.86
CA ILE A 449 -18.06 13.40 16.40
C ILE A 449 -18.09 13.44 17.92
N ILE A 450 -17.00 13.85 18.58
CA ILE A 450 -16.91 13.99 20.04
C ILE A 450 -18.00 14.93 20.55
N SER A 451 -18.24 16.05 19.86
CA SER A 451 -19.29 17.01 20.24
C SER A 451 -20.69 16.40 20.16
N MET A 452 -20.96 15.56 19.15
CA MET A 452 -22.23 14.82 19.04
C MET A 452 -22.38 13.76 20.14
N LEU A 453 -21.30 13.02 20.45
CA LEU A 453 -21.28 12.04 21.53
C LEU A 453 -21.50 12.68 22.90
N ARG A 454 -20.90 13.85 23.19
CA ARG A 454 -21.17 14.62 24.43
C ARG A 454 -22.65 15.00 24.53
N LYS A 455 -23.25 15.46 23.45
CA LYS A 455 -24.66 15.88 23.41
C LYS A 455 -25.63 14.70 23.54
N SER A 456 -25.23 13.48 23.20
CA SER A 456 -26.10 12.30 23.36
C SER A 456 -26.37 11.94 24.83
N GLY A 457 -25.47 12.35 25.75
CA GLY A 457 -25.54 11.99 27.17
C GLY A 457 -25.19 10.54 27.50
N ALA A 458 -24.90 9.72 26.50
CA ALA A 458 -24.54 8.31 26.68
C ALA A 458 -23.14 8.14 27.33
N GLN A 459 -22.90 7.00 27.92
CA GLN A 459 -21.56 6.52 28.24
C GLN A 459 -20.85 6.23 26.92
N ALA A 460 -19.92 7.10 26.51
CA ALA A 460 -19.34 7.02 25.18
C ALA A 460 -17.83 7.01 25.20
N ALA A 461 -17.25 6.23 24.28
CA ALA A 461 -15.83 6.30 23.95
C ALA A 461 -15.63 6.27 22.42
N MET A 462 -14.60 6.98 21.97
CA MET A 462 -14.15 6.99 20.58
C MET A 462 -12.68 6.64 20.52
N LEU A 463 -12.31 5.66 19.69
CA LEU A 463 -10.94 5.35 19.32
C LEU A 463 -10.71 5.79 17.88
N TYR A 464 -9.62 6.53 17.65
CA TYR A 464 -9.13 6.88 16.32
C TYR A 464 -7.72 6.37 16.15
N THR A 465 -7.42 5.75 15.02
CA THR A 465 -6.06 5.47 14.53
C THR A 465 -6.04 5.50 13.02
N SER A 466 -4.90 5.89 12.43
CA SER A 466 -4.72 5.67 10.99
C SER A 466 -4.27 4.23 10.74
N ASP A 467 -4.61 3.73 9.60
CA ASP A 467 -4.20 2.40 9.14
C ASP A 467 -2.70 2.32 8.84
N HIS A 468 -2.15 3.32 8.16
CA HIS A 468 -0.71 3.56 7.92
C HIS A 468 -0.43 5.06 7.77
N GLY A 469 0.83 5.41 7.57
CA GLY A 469 1.27 6.76 7.28
C GLY A 469 1.60 6.96 5.79
N GLU A 470 2.40 8.02 5.49
CA GLU A 470 2.70 8.45 4.13
C GLU A 470 4.15 8.93 4.00
N ASN A 471 4.75 8.77 2.82
CA ASN A 471 6.04 9.39 2.48
C ASN A 471 5.79 10.58 1.56
N ILE A 472 6.39 11.74 1.87
CA ILE A 472 6.24 12.98 1.09
C ILE A 472 7.63 13.59 0.85
N PHE A 473 8.50 12.84 0.15
CA PHE A 473 9.89 13.25 -0.14
C PHE A 473 10.68 13.67 1.12
N ASP A 474 10.56 12.90 2.21
CA ASP A 474 11.03 13.29 3.53
C ASP A 474 12.56 13.25 3.68
N ASP A 475 13.26 12.45 2.89
CA ASP A 475 14.71 12.28 2.93
C ASP A 475 15.35 12.15 1.54
N TYR A 476 16.67 11.88 1.50
CA TYR A 476 17.45 11.74 0.27
C TYR A 476 16.95 10.64 -0.67
N ARG A 477 16.19 9.65 -0.16
CA ARG A 477 15.58 8.56 -0.95
C ARG A 477 14.42 9.06 -1.81
N LYS A 478 13.89 10.25 -1.54
CA LYS A 478 12.80 10.90 -2.27
C LYS A 478 11.58 9.99 -2.44
N ARG A 479 11.25 9.22 -1.41
CA ARG A 479 10.06 8.35 -1.43
C ARG A 479 8.80 9.19 -1.41
N PHE A 480 7.79 8.70 -2.13
CA PHE A 480 6.48 9.30 -2.20
C PHE A 480 5.41 8.22 -2.10
N LEU A 481 4.27 8.52 -1.51
CA LEU A 481 3.17 7.61 -1.22
C LEU A 481 3.51 6.49 -0.21
N HIS A 482 2.57 5.58 -0.05
CA HIS A 482 2.65 4.36 0.76
C HIS A 482 2.74 3.11 -0.13
N ALA A 483 2.48 1.91 0.43
CA ALA A 483 2.50 0.63 -0.28
C ALA A 483 3.84 0.29 -0.98
N SER A 484 4.95 0.96 -0.61
CA SER A 484 6.27 0.55 -1.05
C SER A 484 6.60 -0.84 -0.49
N PRO A 485 7.15 -1.78 -1.30
CA PRO A 485 7.59 -3.09 -0.82
C PRO A 485 8.61 -3.02 0.32
N THR A 486 9.37 -1.93 0.37
CA THR A 486 10.27 -1.60 1.47
C THR A 486 9.73 -0.40 2.21
N PRO A 487 9.15 -0.58 3.41
CA PRO A 487 8.55 0.50 4.17
C PRO A 487 9.58 1.53 4.66
N ALA A 488 9.08 2.67 5.14
CA ALA A 488 9.86 3.70 5.82
C ALA A 488 9.17 4.10 7.12
N SER A 489 9.89 4.76 8.02
CA SER A 489 9.38 5.19 9.33
C SER A 489 8.11 6.03 9.22
N HIS A 490 8.04 7.00 8.28
CA HIS A 490 6.85 7.82 8.04
C HIS A 490 5.63 7.02 7.55
N GLY A 491 5.85 5.88 6.89
CA GLY A 491 4.78 5.02 6.38
C GLY A 491 4.09 4.17 7.44
N ILE A 492 4.67 4.06 8.67
CA ILE A 492 4.10 3.22 9.72
C ILE A 492 3.91 3.92 11.07
N HIS A 493 4.45 5.13 11.27
CA HIS A 493 4.23 5.90 12.49
C HIS A 493 2.88 6.61 12.43
N VAL A 494 1.89 6.08 13.15
CA VAL A 494 0.49 6.50 13.06
C VAL A 494 -0.05 7.11 14.34
N PRO A 495 -1.02 8.04 14.28
CA PRO A 495 -1.71 8.52 15.47
C PRO A 495 -2.64 7.45 16.04
N LEU A 496 -2.75 7.40 17.37
CA LEU A 496 -3.77 6.65 18.10
C LEU A 496 -4.29 7.50 19.25
N LEU A 497 -5.60 7.74 19.22
CA LEU A 497 -6.31 8.60 20.16
C LEU A 497 -7.49 7.84 20.76
N VAL A 498 -7.69 7.95 22.08
CA VAL A 498 -8.91 7.45 22.74
C VAL A 498 -9.54 8.59 23.51
N TRP A 499 -10.79 8.91 23.16
CA TRP A 499 -11.61 9.87 23.90
C TRP A 499 -12.70 9.15 24.68
N THR A 500 -13.02 9.65 25.87
CA THR A 500 -14.09 9.13 26.75
C THR A 500 -14.96 10.26 27.26
N SER A 501 -16.29 10.03 27.33
CA SER A 501 -17.25 10.99 27.90
C SER A 501 -17.08 11.11 29.42
N ALA A 502 -17.58 12.19 30.00
CA ALA A 502 -17.54 12.38 31.46
C ALA A 502 -18.30 11.27 32.21
N SER A 503 -19.48 10.85 31.68
CA SER A 503 -20.23 9.73 32.21
C SER A 503 -19.47 8.41 32.15
N TYR A 504 -18.77 8.13 31.04
CA TYR A 504 -17.93 6.95 30.92
C TYR A 504 -16.77 6.95 31.95
N ARG A 505 -16.09 8.10 32.11
CA ARG A 505 -14.99 8.22 33.08
C ARG A 505 -15.43 8.04 34.52
N ALA A 506 -16.66 8.46 34.85
CA ALA A 506 -17.23 8.28 36.19
C ALA A 506 -17.56 6.80 36.45
N GLU A 507 -18.09 6.09 35.48
CA GLU A 507 -18.53 4.71 35.60
C GLU A 507 -17.36 3.71 35.53
N TYR A 508 -16.40 3.95 34.62
CA TYR A 508 -15.28 3.03 34.35
C TYR A 508 -13.90 3.66 34.66
N PRO A 509 -13.64 4.17 35.90
CA PRO A 509 -12.40 4.88 36.20
C PRO A 509 -11.15 4.00 36.09
N ALA A 510 -11.27 2.68 36.29
CA ALA A 510 -10.15 1.74 36.18
C ALA A 510 -9.68 1.61 34.70
N VAL A 511 -10.62 1.55 33.76
CA VAL A 511 -10.32 1.52 32.31
C VAL A 511 -9.60 2.79 31.88
N VAL A 512 -10.13 3.95 32.31
CA VAL A 512 -9.55 5.27 32.00
C VAL A 512 -8.16 5.43 32.62
N SER A 513 -7.96 4.95 33.83
CA SER A 513 -6.66 4.94 34.51
C SER A 513 -5.63 4.12 33.74
N ALA A 514 -6.01 2.92 33.27
CA ALA A 514 -5.14 2.06 32.47
C ALA A 514 -4.79 2.70 31.13
N LEU A 515 -5.78 3.27 30.41
CA LEU A 515 -5.54 4.00 29.14
C LEU A 515 -4.53 5.13 29.36
N ASN A 516 -4.68 5.92 30.44
CA ASN A 516 -3.78 7.01 30.76
C ASN A 516 -2.35 6.55 31.12
N ALA A 517 -2.24 5.45 31.88
CA ALA A 517 -0.95 4.87 32.25
C ALA A 517 -0.18 4.31 31.04
N ASN A 518 -0.88 3.86 30.02
CA ASN A 518 -0.29 3.25 28.84
C ASN A 518 0.06 4.25 27.70
N ARG A 519 -0.27 5.55 27.82
CA ARG A 519 -0.05 6.57 26.78
C ARG A 519 1.40 6.72 26.31
N ALA A 520 2.36 6.50 27.20
CA ALA A 520 3.80 6.62 26.92
C ALA A 520 4.46 5.30 26.55
N LYS A 521 3.70 4.20 26.52
CA LYS A 521 4.23 2.90 26.12
C LYS A 521 4.25 2.74 24.60
N ASP A 522 5.11 1.85 24.14
CA ASP A 522 5.14 1.43 22.76
C ASP A 522 3.86 0.65 22.39
N VAL A 523 3.34 0.91 21.19
CA VAL A 523 2.08 0.30 20.71
C VAL A 523 2.25 -0.19 19.28
N GLN A 524 1.68 -1.35 18.98
CA GLN A 524 1.41 -1.82 17.62
C GLN A 524 -0.10 -1.73 17.38
N SER A 525 -0.54 -0.75 16.55
CA SER A 525 -1.97 -0.45 16.38
C SER A 525 -2.77 -1.67 15.94
N SER A 526 -2.28 -2.42 14.95
CA SER A 526 -2.95 -3.61 14.41
C SER A 526 -3.20 -4.71 15.47
N ALA A 527 -2.29 -4.85 16.46
CA ALA A 527 -2.44 -5.84 17.53
C ALA A 527 -3.29 -5.34 18.71
N SER A 528 -3.36 -4.00 18.89
CA SER A 528 -3.92 -3.41 20.13
C SER A 528 -5.33 -2.86 19.96
N VAL A 529 -5.76 -2.44 18.76
CA VAL A 529 -7.08 -1.80 18.55
C VAL A 529 -8.23 -2.75 18.84
N PHE A 530 -8.23 -3.94 18.26
CA PHE A 530 -9.28 -4.95 18.48
C PHE A 530 -9.50 -5.25 19.98
N PRO A 531 -8.50 -5.69 20.76
CA PRO A 531 -8.70 -5.98 22.18
C PRO A 531 -9.01 -4.73 23.01
N THR A 532 -8.54 -3.54 22.60
CA THR A 532 -8.85 -2.28 23.28
C THR A 532 -10.33 -1.92 23.13
N MET A 533 -10.89 -2.05 21.93
CA MET A 533 -12.31 -1.80 21.70
C MET A 533 -13.20 -2.74 22.51
N LEU A 534 -12.87 -4.03 22.58
CA LEU A 534 -13.60 -4.99 23.42
C LEU A 534 -13.50 -4.61 24.90
N SER A 535 -12.29 -4.27 25.39
CA SER A 535 -12.08 -3.90 26.81
C SER A 535 -12.83 -2.63 27.20
N ILE A 536 -12.85 -1.61 26.32
CA ILE A 536 -13.58 -0.36 26.58
C ILE A 536 -15.09 -0.62 26.68
N ALA A 537 -15.61 -1.56 25.90
CA ALA A 537 -17.03 -1.93 25.90
C ALA A 537 -17.37 -3.05 26.90
N GLY A 538 -16.42 -3.46 27.75
CA GLY A 538 -16.61 -4.54 28.72
C GLY A 538 -16.96 -5.87 28.08
N ILE A 539 -16.55 -6.11 26.82
CA ILE A 539 -16.87 -7.31 26.09
C ILE A 539 -15.80 -8.38 26.36
N SER A 540 -16.26 -9.55 26.79
CA SER A 540 -15.44 -10.76 26.93
C SER A 540 -15.80 -11.76 25.84
N ALA A 541 -14.77 -12.37 25.23
CA ALA A 541 -14.91 -13.41 24.21
C ALA A 541 -13.80 -14.47 24.40
N PRO A 542 -14.15 -15.72 24.79
CA PRO A 542 -13.17 -16.73 25.17
C PRO A 542 -12.15 -17.08 24.07
N CYS A 543 -12.57 -17.06 22.81
CA CYS A 543 -11.71 -17.44 21.67
C CYS A 543 -10.62 -16.41 21.34
N VAL A 544 -10.67 -15.20 21.92
CA VAL A 544 -9.67 -14.14 21.74
C VAL A 544 -8.99 -13.73 23.05
N ALA A 545 -9.08 -14.58 24.08
CA ALA A 545 -8.45 -14.34 25.39
C ALA A 545 -6.92 -14.13 25.29
N ASP A 546 -6.27 -14.75 24.31
CA ASP A 546 -4.85 -14.64 24.02
C ASP A 546 -4.39 -13.24 23.56
N VAL A 547 -5.26 -12.46 22.92
CA VAL A 547 -4.95 -11.08 22.49
C VAL A 547 -5.38 -10.02 23.50
N MET A 548 -6.23 -10.34 24.47
CA MET A 548 -6.71 -9.38 25.48
C MET A 548 -5.59 -8.71 26.30
N PRO A 549 -4.44 -9.35 26.59
CA PRO A 549 -3.30 -8.68 27.22
C PRO A 549 -2.73 -7.50 26.42
N LEU A 550 -2.98 -7.43 25.10
CA LEU A 550 -2.54 -6.34 24.21
C LEU A 550 -3.52 -5.15 24.19
N SER A 551 -4.57 -5.18 25.00
CA SER A 551 -5.49 -4.05 25.18
C SER A 551 -4.80 -2.89 25.89
N LEU A 552 -4.94 -1.68 25.34
CA LEU A 552 -4.46 -0.44 25.97
C LEU A 552 -5.23 -0.08 27.26
N ALA A 553 -6.40 -0.67 27.45
CA ALA A 553 -7.18 -0.58 28.68
C ALA A 553 -6.76 -1.60 29.75
N ASN A 554 -5.74 -2.42 29.47
CA ASN A 554 -5.17 -3.36 30.43
C ASN A 554 -4.06 -2.68 31.25
N PRO A 555 -4.12 -2.62 32.60
CA PRO A 555 -3.07 -2.01 33.42
C PRO A 555 -1.71 -2.71 33.28
N THR A 556 -1.70 -4.00 32.93
CA THR A 556 -0.47 -4.79 32.70
C THR A 556 -0.01 -4.82 31.25
N TYR A 557 -0.58 -3.96 30.39
CA TYR A 557 -0.22 -3.88 28.97
C TYR A 557 1.29 -3.83 28.75
N ARG A 558 1.77 -4.65 27.82
CA ARG A 558 3.14 -4.62 27.30
C ARG A 558 3.10 -4.81 25.80
N CYS A 559 3.77 -3.95 25.06
CA CYS A 559 4.03 -4.17 23.66
C CYS A 559 4.93 -5.40 23.48
N GLY A 560 4.59 -6.28 22.56
CA GLY A 560 5.49 -7.33 22.10
C GLY A 560 6.65 -6.77 21.27
N ALA A 561 7.49 -7.67 20.72
CA ALA A 561 8.54 -7.27 19.78
C ALA A 561 7.93 -6.54 18.57
N ARG A 562 8.62 -5.51 18.07
CA ARG A 562 8.17 -4.77 16.87
C ARG A 562 8.22 -5.69 15.65
N ARG A 563 7.07 -5.99 15.11
CA ARG A 563 6.91 -6.84 13.93
C ARG A 563 6.21 -6.08 12.81
N TYR A 564 6.56 -6.43 11.60
CA TYR A 564 5.99 -5.91 10.38
C TYR A 564 5.50 -7.06 9.51
N LEU A 565 4.35 -6.91 8.89
CA LEU A 565 3.80 -7.86 7.94
C LEU A 565 4.32 -7.50 6.55
N ASN A 566 5.26 -8.29 6.04
CA ASN A 566 5.86 -8.01 4.75
C ASN A 566 4.90 -8.36 3.58
N ASP A 567 5.37 -8.11 2.36
CA ASP A 567 4.63 -8.37 1.14
C ASP A 567 4.14 -9.83 1.00
N HIS A 568 4.89 -10.79 1.51
CA HIS A 568 4.54 -12.22 1.48
C HIS A 568 3.69 -12.68 2.68
N ASN A 569 3.07 -11.76 3.42
CA ASN A 569 2.30 -12.04 4.64
C ASN A 569 3.11 -12.80 5.71
N ARG A 570 4.41 -12.50 5.81
CA ARG A 570 5.30 -13.05 6.84
C ARG A 570 5.56 -11.99 7.90
N SER A 571 5.53 -12.40 9.17
CA SER A 571 5.97 -11.56 10.29
C SER A 571 7.49 -11.45 10.29
N VAL A 572 8.00 -10.25 10.12
CA VAL A 572 9.44 -9.95 10.06
C VAL A 572 9.81 -8.82 11.02
N THR A 573 11.09 -8.69 11.35
CA THR A 573 11.60 -7.50 12.06
C THR A 573 11.61 -6.29 11.11
N LEU A 574 11.66 -5.08 11.66
CA LEU A 574 11.77 -3.86 10.85
C LEU A 574 13.01 -3.89 9.94
N LYS A 575 14.15 -4.41 10.43
CA LYS A 575 15.36 -4.57 9.61
C LYS A 575 15.14 -5.51 8.43
N GLN A 576 14.51 -6.67 8.66
CA GLN A 576 14.16 -7.64 7.61
C GLN A 576 13.11 -7.11 6.63
N ALA A 577 12.26 -6.17 7.06
CA ALA A 577 11.32 -5.47 6.18
C ALA A 577 12.00 -4.43 5.26
N GLY A 578 13.30 -4.17 5.46
CA GLY A 578 14.09 -3.25 4.64
C GLY A 578 14.16 -1.81 5.17
N PHE A 579 13.90 -1.59 6.46
CA PHE A 579 14.15 -0.30 7.10
C PHE A 579 15.66 0.00 7.08
N ALA A 580 16.00 1.22 6.66
CA ALA A 580 17.37 1.73 6.66
C ALA A 580 17.71 2.42 7.99
N ASP A 581 19.01 2.67 8.25
CA ASP A 581 19.47 3.33 9.48
C ASP A 581 18.77 4.68 9.71
N ILE A 582 18.51 5.45 8.67
CA ILE A 582 17.78 6.72 8.76
C ILE A 582 16.35 6.53 9.30
N ASP A 583 15.69 5.41 9.02
CA ASP A 583 14.37 5.11 9.56
C ASP A 583 14.45 4.81 11.06
N PHE A 584 15.47 4.06 11.50
CA PHE A 584 15.72 3.78 12.91
C PHE A 584 16.10 5.04 13.70
N GLU A 585 16.92 5.91 13.12
CA GLU A 585 17.24 7.22 13.70
C GLU A 585 15.98 8.08 13.86
N GLN A 586 15.09 8.06 12.88
CA GLN A 586 13.85 8.82 12.92
C GLN A 586 12.88 8.28 13.98
N LEU A 587 12.70 6.95 14.06
CA LEU A 587 11.90 6.30 15.11
C LEU A 587 12.44 6.64 16.51
N LYS A 588 13.75 6.62 16.68
CA LYS A 588 14.39 7.02 17.94
C LYS A 588 14.14 8.49 18.30
N LYS A 589 14.17 9.41 17.33
CA LYS A 589 13.84 10.83 17.54
C LYS A 589 12.40 11.01 18.01
N TRP A 590 11.46 10.17 17.56
CA TRP A 590 10.08 10.17 18.03
C TRP A 590 9.89 9.43 19.37
N GLY A 591 10.95 8.88 19.96
CA GLY A 591 10.90 8.14 21.22
C GLY A 591 10.31 6.73 21.10
N VAL A 592 10.16 6.22 19.89
CA VAL A 592 9.63 4.87 19.64
C VAL A 592 10.68 3.83 20.01
N GLY A 593 10.35 2.88 20.90
CA GLY A 593 11.17 1.72 21.24
C GLY A 593 11.28 0.73 20.05
N LEU A 594 12.45 0.11 19.89
CA LEU A 594 12.80 -0.78 18.79
C LEU A 594 12.94 -2.23 19.25
#